data_eea31cb21edd1f160415091bc451ecca
#
_entry.id   eea31cb21edd1f160415091bc451ecca
#
_cell.length_a   1.000
_cell.length_b   1.000
_cell.length_c   1.000
_cell.angle_alpha   90.00
_cell.angle_beta   90.00
_cell.angle_gamma   90.00
#
_symmetry.space_group_name_H-M   'P 1'
#
loop_
_entity.id
_entity.type
_entity.pdbx_description
1 polymer ?
#
loop_
_entity_poly.entity_id
_entity_poly.type
_entity_poly.pdbx_seq_one_letter_code
_entity_poly.pdbx_strand_id
1 'polypeptide(L)'
;MNTKNVYILDDRAILYVNGEDAKEFLQNLISNNINIVNDTNSCFTSLLSPQGKFLYEFIIVKHKSGYIIDCEKPQVDGLFKQLSIYKLRSKVEILNLSNEFVVAAFSHEKFLTFDKAQDNPGFTLKYREDPILLDPRNKQLGARLIINLEKLYLSLKKLDLHNSDLKDYHSFSHRLGIVPKNLNKLQNKLFGIECNYEELNGIDFKKGCYVGQENTARIKLKNKLSKRLLPINIVKGELTEGESIYSNEIEVGKVLIDKDYPFALIKYLDENFNEKSNFNTKNASIDIKKPDWIKS
;
A
#
# COMPACT_ATOMS: atom_id res chain seq x y z
N MET A 1 -4.64 -5.21 -16.94
CA MET A 1 -3.83 -4.14 -17.58
C MET A 1 -3.32 -4.67 -18.92
N ASN A 2 -3.12 -3.80 -19.93
CA ASN A 2 -2.53 -4.22 -21.21
C ASN A 2 -1.04 -4.53 -21.02
N THR A 3 -0.53 -5.57 -21.66
CA THR A 3 0.86 -6.06 -21.53
C THR A 3 1.93 -5.09 -22.06
N LYS A 4 1.55 -4.15 -22.92
CA LYS A 4 2.44 -3.12 -23.47
C LYS A 4 2.37 -1.79 -22.72
N ASN A 5 1.41 -1.62 -21.79
CA ASN A 5 1.26 -0.39 -21.04
C ASN A 5 2.19 -0.34 -19.83
N VAL A 6 2.76 0.82 -19.59
CA VAL A 6 3.45 1.19 -18.36
C VAL A 6 2.86 2.48 -17.81
N TYR A 7 2.77 2.57 -16.51
CA TYR A 7 2.25 3.72 -15.77
C TYR A 7 3.39 4.31 -14.93
N ILE A 8 3.79 5.52 -15.23
CA ILE A 8 4.79 6.22 -14.42
C ILE A 8 4.08 6.77 -13.19
N LEU A 9 4.43 6.23 -12.02
CA LEU A 9 3.81 6.59 -10.73
C LEU A 9 4.51 7.85 -10.18
N ASP A 10 4.17 9.02 -10.70
CA ASP A 10 4.74 10.31 -10.31
C ASP A 10 4.27 10.81 -8.94
N ASP A 11 3.27 10.14 -8.38
CA ASP A 11 2.76 10.29 -7.01
C ASP A 11 3.48 9.40 -5.97
N ARG A 12 4.50 8.65 -6.39
CA ARG A 12 5.38 7.88 -5.50
C ARG A 12 6.68 8.62 -5.21
N ALA A 13 7.27 8.32 -4.08
CA ALA A 13 8.54 8.85 -3.62
C ALA A 13 9.42 7.73 -3.08
N ILE A 14 10.75 7.96 -3.13
CA ILE A 14 11.74 6.98 -2.78
C ILE A 14 12.60 7.48 -1.61
N LEU A 15 12.57 6.76 -0.49
CA LEU A 15 13.59 6.87 0.54
C LEU A 15 14.57 5.70 0.41
N TYR A 16 15.79 5.91 0.84
CA TYR A 16 16.81 4.88 0.94
C TYR A 16 17.32 4.82 2.37
N VAL A 17 17.30 3.63 2.97
CA VAL A 17 17.74 3.37 4.34
C VAL A 17 18.93 2.43 4.30
N ASN A 18 20.05 2.84 4.84
CA ASN A 18 21.31 2.13 4.78
C ASN A 18 22.08 2.27 6.11
N GLY A 19 23.11 1.46 6.30
CA GLY A 19 23.96 1.45 7.50
C GLY A 19 23.98 0.09 8.20
N GLU A 20 24.91 -0.06 9.14
CA GLU A 20 25.13 -1.34 9.85
C GLU A 20 23.86 -1.83 10.55
N ASP A 21 23.09 -0.90 11.14
CA ASP A 21 21.90 -1.20 11.91
C ASP A 21 20.60 -1.10 11.09
N ALA A 22 20.66 -0.83 9.78
CA ALA A 22 19.47 -0.54 8.96
C ALA A 22 18.42 -1.66 9.01
N LYS A 23 18.85 -2.92 9.01
CA LYS A 23 17.95 -4.08 9.06
C LYS A 23 17.24 -4.19 10.40
N GLU A 24 17.96 -4.09 11.50
CA GLU A 24 17.39 -4.16 12.85
C GLU A 24 16.49 -2.95 13.13
N PHE A 25 16.92 -1.77 12.72
CA PHE A 25 16.15 -0.54 12.82
C PHE A 25 14.77 -0.69 12.14
N LEU A 26 14.72 -1.14 10.88
CA LEU A 26 13.47 -1.37 10.18
C LEU A 26 12.65 -2.49 10.86
N GLN A 27 13.29 -3.59 11.31
CA GLN A 27 12.60 -4.69 11.98
C GLN A 27 11.82 -4.23 13.22
N ASN A 28 12.34 -3.30 13.97
CA ASN A 28 11.74 -2.81 15.21
C ASN A 28 10.59 -1.80 14.95
N LEU A 29 10.47 -1.26 13.74
CA LEU A 29 9.50 -0.22 13.41
C LEU A 29 8.32 -0.71 12.58
N ILE A 30 8.57 -1.58 11.60
CA ILE A 30 7.59 -1.96 10.59
C ILE A 30 6.68 -3.10 11.04
N SER A 31 5.46 -3.13 10.53
CA SER A 31 4.48 -4.17 10.85
C SER A 31 4.80 -5.54 10.23
N ASN A 32 5.58 -5.58 9.15
CA ASN A 32 6.01 -6.80 8.49
C ASN A 32 7.45 -7.19 8.88
N ASN A 33 7.93 -8.32 8.39
CA ASN A 33 9.23 -8.89 8.74
C ASN A 33 10.29 -8.52 7.70
N ILE A 34 11.26 -7.67 8.08
CA ILE A 34 12.35 -7.27 7.19
C ILE A 34 13.25 -8.47 6.78
N ASN A 35 13.23 -9.54 7.56
CA ASN A 35 14.07 -10.71 7.28
C ASN A 35 13.68 -11.45 5.98
N ILE A 36 12.45 -11.25 5.49
CA ILE A 36 12.03 -11.81 4.19
C ILE A 36 12.55 -11.00 3.00
N VAL A 37 13.00 -9.75 3.24
CA VAL A 37 13.48 -8.86 2.17
C VAL A 37 14.91 -9.18 1.82
N ASN A 38 15.13 -9.58 0.58
CA ASN A 38 16.43 -9.94 0.02
C ASN A 38 16.46 -9.63 -1.49
N ASP A 39 17.48 -10.10 -2.21
CA ASP A 39 17.64 -9.83 -3.65
C ASP A 39 16.50 -10.39 -4.52
N THR A 40 15.72 -11.35 -4.01
CA THR A 40 14.64 -12.00 -4.75
C THR A 40 13.26 -11.78 -4.13
N ASN A 41 13.19 -11.03 -3.03
CA ASN A 41 11.93 -10.83 -2.33
C ASN A 41 11.83 -9.44 -1.70
N SER A 42 10.72 -8.77 -1.94
CA SER A 42 10.31 -7.50 -1.36
C SER A 42 9.11 -7.68 -0.44
N CYS A 43 8.78 -6.69 0.38
CA CYS A 43 7.59 -6.76 1.22
C CYS A 43 6.80 -5.44 1.21
N PHE A 44 5.49 -5.57 1.39
CA PHE A 44 4.62 -4.47 1.77
C PHE A 44 4.55 -4.40 3.30
N THR A 45 4.47 -3.19 3.84
CA THR A 45 4.46 -2.98 5.28
C THR A 45 3.88 -1.62 5.66
N SER A 46 3.68 -1.40 6.95
CA SER A 46 3.27 -0.13 7.50
C SER A 46 4.09 0.28 8.72
N LEU A 47 4.15 1.58 8.95
CA LEU A 47 4.55 2.18 10.22
C LEU A 47 3.27 2.57 10.97
N LEU A 48 3.15 2.12 12.20
CA LEU A 48 2.00 2.39 13.07
C LEU A 48 2.37 3.38 14.18
N SER A 49 1.38 4.04 14.74
CA SER A 49 1.55 4.77 15.99
C SER A 49 1.76 3.78 17.16
N PRO A 50 2.28 4.21 18.32
CA PRO A 50 2.37 3.37 19.51
C PRO A 50 1.02 2.73 19.90
N GLN A 51 -0.12 3.38 19.56
CA GLN A 51 -1.46 2.86 19.80
C GLN A 51 -1.95 1.91 18.69
N GLY A 52 -1.11 1.58 17.69
CA GLY A 52 -1.45 0.69 16.57
C GLY A 52 -2.29 1.33 15.45
N LYS A 53 -2.42 2.67 15.45
CA LYS A 53 -3.09 3.39 14.38
C LYS A 53 -2.19 3.51 13.16
N PHE A 54 -2.79 3.47 11.97
CA PHE A 54 -2.11 3.70 10.71
C PHE A 54 -1.43 5.07 10.66
N LEU A 55 -0.17 5.10 10.26
CA LEU A 55 0.58 6.33 9.97
C LEU A 55 1.03 6.36 8.51
N TYR A 56 1.78 5.36 8.07
CA TYR A 56 2.34 5.27 6.73
C TYR A 56 2.33 3.83 6.24
N GLU A 57 2.16 3.64 4.93
CA GLU A 57 2.41 2.37 4.25
C GLU A 57 3.45 2.54 3.16
N PHE A 58 4.21 1.49 2.91
CA PHE A 58 5.25 1.50 1.89
C PHE A 58 5.68 0.08 1.51
N ILE A 59 6.36 -0.02 0.38
CA ILE A 59 7.01 -1.25 -0.08
C ILE A 59 8.51 -1.13 0.20
N ILE A 60 9.10 -2.20 0.73
CA ILE A 60 10.55 -2.29 0.98
C ILE A 60 11.17 -3.27 0.00
N VAL A 61 12.25 -2.82 -0.64
CA VAL A 61 13.02 -3.59 -1.62
C VAL A 61 14.49 -3.54 -1.25
N LYS A 62 15.19 -4.68 -1.30
CA LYS A 62 16.65 -4.71 -1.15
C LYS A 62 17.32 -4.03 -2.34
N HIS A 63 18.24 -3.10 -2.07
CA HIS A 63 19.03 -2.44 -3.09
C HIS A 63 20.42 -2.14 -2.56
N LYS A 64 21.46 -2.61 -3.27
CA LYS A 64 22.85 -2.46 -2.82
C LYS A 64 23.02 -2.91 -1.36
N SER A 65 23.68 -2.10 -0.53
CA SER A 65 23.89 -2.36 0.91
C SER A 65 22.67 -2.08 1.78
N GLY A 66 21.65 -1.38 1.26
CA GLY A 66 20.49 -0.91 2.04
C GLY A 66 19.14 -1.35 1.48
N TYR A 67 18.13 -0.54 1.75
CA TYR A 67 16.73 -0.78 1.41
C TYR A 67 16.11 0.46 0.77
N ILE A 68 15.48 0.28 -0.37
CA ILE A 68 14.57 1.26 -0.96
C ILE A 68 13.22 1.15 -0.25
N ILE A 69 12.63 2.30 0.07
CA ILE A 69 11.26 2.45 0.58
C ILE A 69 10.46 3.22 -0.47
N ASP A 70 9.50 2.57 -1.12
CA ASP A 70 8.55 3.17 -2.05
C ASP A 70 7.30 3.57 -1.29
N CYS A 71 7.06 4.87 -1.10
CA CYS A 71 5.93 5.45 -0.37
C CYS A 71 5.15 6.48 -1.20
N GLU A 72 3.98 6.90 -0.72
CA GLU A 72 3.20 7.97 -1.35
C GLU A 72 3.93 9.32 -1.21
N LYS A 73 4.09 10.05 -2.32
CA LYS A 73 4.89 11.28 -2.40
C LYS A 73 4.43 12.39 -1.42
N PRO A 74 3.12 12.66 -1.24
CA PRO A 74 2.67 13.64 -0.25
C PRO A 74 3.04 13.31 1.20
N GLN A 75 3.44 12.07 1.48
CA GLN A 75 3.78 11.62 2.83
C GLN A 75 5.28 11.48 3.08
N VAL A 76 6.12 11.66 2.06
CA VAL A 76 7.56 11.33 2.12
C VAL A 76 8.29 12.10 3.23
N ASP A 77 8.04 13.41 3.35
CA ASP A 77 8.70 14.24 4.36
C ASP A 77 8.29 13.88 5.77
N GLY A 78 6.99 13.56 5.97
CA GLY A 78 6.48 13.07 7.24
C GLY A 78 7.07 11.71 7.62
N LEU A 79 7.15 10.78 6.69
CA LEU A 79 7.79 9.48 6.89
C LEU A 79 9.28 9.62 7.18
N PHE A 80 10.00 10.45 6.40
CA PHE A 80 11.41 10.74 6.62
C PHE A 80 11.66 11.27 8.03
N LYS A 81 10.87 12.26 8.45
CA LYS A 81 10.96 12.84 9.80
C LYS A 81 10.67 11.80 10.88
N GLN A 82 9.65 10.97 10.69
CA GLN A 82 9.28 9.94 11.66
C GLN A 82 10.38 8.88 11.80
N LEU A 83 10.94 8.39 10.70
CA LEU A 83 12.07 7.46 10.73
C LEU A 83 13.30 8.11 11.37
N SER A 84 13.57 9.38 11.09
CA SER A 84 14.69 10.13 11.70
C SER A 84 14.56 10.28 13.21
N ILE A 85 13.34 10.45 13.74
CA ILE A 85 13.09 10.48 15.19
C ILE A 85 13.43 9.14 15.84
N TYR A 86 13.08 8.03 15.20
CA TYR A 86 13.37 6.68 15.72
C TYR A 86 14.84 6.25 15.57
N LYS A 87 15.60 6.92 14.72
CA LYS A 87 17.00 6.57 14.45
C LYS A 87 17.89 6.63 15.71
N LEU A 88 17.68 7.63 16.59
CA LEU A 88 18.42 7.84 17.84
C LEU A 88 19.94 7.63 17.68
N ARG A 89 20.49 6.54 18.28
CA ARG A 89 21.91 6.17 18.26
C ARG A 89 22.24 5.11 17.21
N SER A 90 21.26 4.64 16.43
CA SER A 90 21.46 3.60 15.42
C SER A 90 22.37 4.11 14.30
N LYS A 91 23.30 3.28 13.83
CA LYS A 91 24.17 3.57 12.67
C LYS A 91 23.38 3.39 11.36
N VAL A 92 22.42 4.30 11.14
CA VAL A 92 21.53 4.29 10.00
C VAL A 92 21.62 5.65 9.29
N GLU A 93 21.67 5.61 8.00
CA GLU A 93 21.51 6.77 7.12
C GLU A 93 20.17 6.66 6.37
N ILE A 94 19.46 7.78 6.27
CA ILE A 94 18.19 7.86 5.54
C ILE A 94 18.34 8.97 4.51
N LEU A 95 18.14 8.63 3.25
CA LEU A 95 18.26 9.58 2.13
C LEU A 95 16.92 9.68 1.39
N ASN A 96 16.56 10.88 0.97
CA ASN A 96 15.43 11.09 0.06
C ASN A 96 15.94 11.11 -1.37
N LEU A 97 15.66 10.04 -2.12
CA LEU A 97 16.09 9.85 -3.51
C LEU A 97 14.94 10.06 -4.51
N SER A 98 13.88 10.77 -4.12
CA SER A 98 12.68 10.96 -4.94
C SER A 98 12.94 11.79 -6.21
N ASN A 99 14.03 12.57 -6.26
CA ASN A 99 14.43 13.31 -7.45
C ASN A 99 15.33 12.49 -8.39
N GLU A 100 15.84 11.36 -7.94
CA GLU A 100 16.77 10.51 -8.69
C GLU A 100 16.09 9.24 -9.22
N PHE A 101 15.12 8.72 -8.48
CA PHE A 101 14.43 7.49 -8.79
C PHE A 101 12.94 7.69 -9.04
N VAL A 102 12.40 6.86 -9.91
CA VAL A 102 10.99 6.83 -10.26
C VAL A 102 10.47 5.41 -10.19
N VAL A 103 9.19 5.27 -9.91
CA VAL A 103 8.46 4.00 -9.94
C VAL A 103 7.63 3.93 -11.21
N ALA A 104 7.73 2.83 -11.95
CA ALA A 104 6.90 2.55 -13.11
C ALA A 104 6.19 1.21 -12.92
N ALA A 105 4.87 1.18 -13.07
CA ALA A 105 4.08 -0.05 -12.94
C ALA A 105 3.66 -0.58 -14.31
N PHE A 106 3.63 -1.90 -14.46
CA PHE A 106 3.18 -2.58 -15.68
C PHE A 106 2.51 -3.92 -15.35
N SER A 107 1.88 -4.55 -16.37
CA SER A 107 1.01 -5.70 -16.11
C SER A 107 1.73 -6.92 -15.53
N HIS A 108 0.99 -7.73 -14.77
CA HIS A 108 1.41 -9.01 -14.24
C HIS A 108 1.87 -9.98 -15.35
N GLU A 109 1.11 -10.04 -16.44
CA GLU A 109 1.44 -10.90 -17.60
C GLU A 109 2.79 -10.50 -18.22
N LYS A 110 3.07 -9.20 -18.32
CA LYS A 110 4.38 -8.71 -18.80
C LYS A 110 5.49 -9.11 -17.83
N PHE A 111 5.27 -9.04 -16.53
CA PHE A 111 6.24 -9.48 -15.52
C PHE A 111 6.61 -10.96 -15.72
N LEU A 112 5.64 -11.82 -15.97
CA LEU A 112 5.89 -13.25 -16.17
C LEU A 112 6.67 -13.58 -17.46
N THR A 113 6.86 -12.62 -18.36
CA THR A 113 7.73 -12.82 -19.54
C THR A 113 9.22 -12.68 -19.24
N PHE A 114 9.60 -12.17 -18.07
CA PHE A 114 11.01 -12.09 -17.69
C PHE A 114 11.58 -13.46 -17.33
N ASP A 115 12.83 -13.70 -17.71
CA ASP A 115 13.53 -14.91 -17.31
C ASP A 115 13.57 -15.05 -15.78
N LYS A 116 13.32 -16.25 -15.27
CA LYS A 116 13.23 -16.59 -13.84
C LYS A 116 12.11 -15.89 -13.04
N ALA A 117 11.17 -15.21 -13.69
CA ALA A 117 10.02 -14.64 -13.00
C ALA A 117 9.20 -15.73 -12.30
N GLN A 118 8.72 -15.43 -11.08
CA GLN A 118 7.85 -16.31 -10.32
C GLN A 118 6.54 -15.59 -10.00
N ASP A 119 5.42 -16.32 -10.02
CA ASP A 119 4.09 -15.79 -9.77
C ASP A 119 3.76 -15.68 -8.26
N ASN A 120 4.67 -15.05 -7.51
CA ASN A 120 4.52 -14.83 -6.07
C ASN A 120 4.55 -13.34 -5.75
N PRO A 121 3.56 -12.78 -5.01
CA PRO A 121 3.62 -11.40 -4.55
C PRO A 121 4.94 -11.11 -3.82
N GLY A 122 5.57 -9.99 -4.18
CA GLY A 122 6.87 -9.58 -3.63
C GLY A 122 8.08 -10.21 -4.32
N PHE A 123 7.90 -11.19 -5.22
CA PHE A 123 9.04 -11.74 -5.96
C PHE A 123 9.74 -10.62 -6.76
N THR A 124 11.07 -10.55 -6.61
CA THR A 124 11.89 -9.45 -7.12
C THR A 124 12.96 -9.98 -8.06
N LEU A 125 13.15 -9.29 -9.17
CA LEU A 125 14.19 -9.50 -10.15
C LEU A 125 15.09 -8.28 -10.26
N LYS A 126 16.30 -8.42 -10.74
CA LYS A 126 17.18 -7.31 -11.13
C LYS A 126 17.13 -7.13 -12.66
N TYR A 127 16.74 -5.95 -13.09
CA TYR A 127 16.88 -5.49 -14.46
C TYR A 127 18.06 -4.53 -14.52
N ARG A 128 19.22 -5.02 -14.93
CA ARG A 128 20.51 -4.28 -14.94
C ARG A 128 20.93 -3.83 -13.55
N GLU A 129 20.63 -3.84 -12.56
CA GLU A 129 20.84 -3.38 -11.18
C GLU A 129 19.59 -2.73 -10.56
N ASP A 130 18.60 -2.39 -11.38
CA ASP A 130 17.36 -1.79 -10.91
C ASP A 130 16.34 -2.88 -10.55
N PRO A 131 15.64 -2.81 -9.41
CA PRO A 131 14.71 -3.85 -9.01
C PRO A 131 13.41 -3.78 -9.79
N ILE A 132 12.94 -4.94 -10.26
CA ILE A 132 11.56 -5.18 -10.70
C ILE A 132 10.93 -6.14 -9.72
N LEU A 133 9.82 -5.78 -9.12
CA LEU A 133 9.10 -6.60 -8.15
C LEU A 133 7.63 -6.77 -8.52
N LEU A 134 7.09 -7.96 -8.36
CA LEU A 134 5.66 -8.17 -8.41
C LEU A 134 5.03 -7.55 -7.16
N ASP A 135 3.99 -6.72 -7.31
CA ASP A 135 3.43 -5.95 -6.19
C ASP A 135 3.10 -6.87 -5.01
N PRO A 136 3.74 -6.67 -3.83
CA PRO A 136 3.60 -7.57 -2.70
C PRO A 136 2.22 -7.55 -2.06
N ARG A 137 1.40 -6.51 -2.32
CA ARG A 137 0.03 -6.40 -1.81
C ARG A 137 -0.91 -7.34 -2.54
N ASN A 138 -0.83 -7.31 -3.87
CA ASN A 138 -1.66 -8.13 -4.74
C ASN A 138 -1.03 -8.18 -6.15
N LYS A 139 -0.77 -9.38 -6.65
CA LYS A 139 -0.16 -9.58 -7.97
C LYS A 139 -0.95 -9.00 -9.15
N GLN A 140 -2.27 -8.81 -9.01
CA GLN A 140 -3.10 -8.17 -10.03
C GLN A 140 -2.74 -6.70 -10.24
N LEU A 141 -2.13 -6.03 -9.26
CA LEU A 141 -1.55 -4.69 -9.45
C LEU A 141 -0.36 -4.67 -10.44
N GLY A 142 0.11 -5.85 -10.86
CA GLY A 142 1.25 -5.99 -11.75
C GLY A 142 2.58 -5.82 -11.04
N ALA A 143 3.61 -5.48 -11.79
CA ALA A 143 4.97 -5.30 -11.28
C ALA A 143 5.36 -3.83 -11.25
N ARG A 144 6.31 -3.52 -10.36
CA ARG A 144 6.94 -2.20 -10.23
C ARG A 144 8.41 -2.29 -10.62
N LEU A 145 8.83 -1.41 -11.51
CA LEU A 145 10.24 -1.12 -11.79
C LEU A 145 10.60 0.15 -11.01
N ILE A 146 11.60 0.06 -10.13
CA ILE A 146 12.17 1.22 -9.44
C ILE A 146 13.51 1.52 -10.09
N ILE A 147 13.61 2.64 -10.78
CA ILE A 147 14.73 2.93 -11.67
C ILE A 147 15.17 4.39 -11.57
N ASN A 148 16.46 4.63 -11.79
CA ASN A 148 16.97 5.99 -11.94
C ASN A 148 16.28 6.70 -13.13
N LEU A 149 15.85 7.93 -12.90
CA LEU A 149 15.07 8.73 -13.85
C LEU A 149 15.76 8.88 -15.22
N GLU A 150 17.09 9.02 -15.24
CA GLU A 150 17.86 9.16 -16.48
C GLU A 150 17.80 7.91 -17.38
N LYS A 151 17.62 6.73 -16.76
CA LYS A 151 17.56 5.45 -17.47
C LYS A 151 16.15 5.04 -17.88
N LEU A 152 15.12 5.70 -17.36
CA LEU A 152 13.72 5.30 -17.47
C LEU A 152 13.32 5.04 -18.93
N TYR A 153 13.31 6.07 -19.75
CA TYR A 153 12.77 6.01 -21.11
C TYR A 153 13.51 5.00 -22.02
N LEU A 154 14.85 4.93 -21.86
CA LEU A 154 15.63 3.93 -22.60
C LEU A 154 15.26 2.50 -22.17
N SER A 155 15.01 2.29 -20.90
CA SER A 155 14.62 0.98 -20.36
C SER A 155 13.20 0.61 -20.79
N LEU A 156 12.25 1.54 -20.73
CA LEU A 156 10.89 1.31 -21.22
C LEU A 156 10.86 0.93 -22.70
N LYS A 157 11.65 1.62 -23.54
CA LYS A 157 11.78 1.30 -24.96
C LYS A 157 12.34 -0.11 -25.17
N LYS A 158 13.35 -0.52 -24.41
CA LYS A 158 13.93 -1.88 -24.50
C LYS A 158 13.00 -2.98 -24.01
N LEU A 159 12.13 -2.64 -23.08
CA LEU A 159 11.11 -3.54 -22.54
C LEU A 159 9.85 -3.59 -23.41
N ASP A 160 9.77 -2.85 -24.52
CA ASP A 160 8.58 -2.67 -25.37
C ASP A 160 7.37 -2.23 -24.55
N LEU A 161 7.57 -1.22 -23.68
CA LEU A 161 6.55 -0.64 -22.81
C LEU A 161 6.26 0.80 -23.23
N HIS A 162 4.98 1.14 -23.34
CA HIS A 162 4.48 2.46 -23.75
C HIS A 162 3.76 3.14 -22.59
N ASN A 163 4.10 4.41 -22.35
CA ASN A 163 3.49 5.18 -21.26
C ASN A 163 1.98 5.36 -21.48
N SER A 164 1.23 5.14 -20.42
CA SER A 164 -0.23 5.24 -20.35
C SER A 164 -0.65 6.16 -19.20
N ASP A 165 -1.89 6.60 -19.20
CA ASP A 165 -2.42 7.51 -18.18
C ASP A 165 -2.42 6.85 -16.79
N LEU A 166 -1.80 7.50 -15.82
CA LEU A 166 -1.75 7.06 -14.42
C LEU A 166 -3.15 6.87 -13.81
N LYS A 167 -4.14 7.62 -14.28
CA LYS A 167 -5.54 7.46 -13.84
C LYS A 167 -6.10 6.07 -14.11
N ASP A 168 -5.67 5.41 -15.18
CA ASP A 168 -6.10 4.04 -15.49
C ASP A 168 -5.57 3.05 -14.44
N TYR A 169 -4.31 3.23 -14.02
CA TYR A 169 -3.71 2.43 -12.95
C TYR A 169 -4.40 2.65 -11.61
N HIS A 170 -4.67 3.91 -11.25
CA HIS A 170 -5.39 4.25 -10.02
C HIS A 170 -6.82 3.70 -10.01
N SER A 171 -7.54 3.84 -11.14
CA SER A 171 -8.89 3.27 -11.29
C SER A 171 -8.87 1.75 -11.18
N PHE A 172 -7.83 1.11 -11.72
CA PHE A 172 -7.65 -0.33 -11.59
C PHE A 172 -7.37 -0.74 -10.15
N SER A 173 -6.47 -0.03 -9.45
CA SER A 173 -6.18 -0.24 -8.02
C SER A 173 -7.43 -0.09 -7.15
N HIS A 174 -8.22 0.97 -7.39
CA HIS A 174 -9.48 1.20 -6.69
C HIS A 174 -10.49 0.07 -6.90
N ARG A 175 -10.68 -0.41 -8.16
CA ARG A 175 -11.55 -1.56 -8.45
C ARG A 175 -11.08 -2.85 -7.76
N LEU A 176 -9.79 -3.02 -7.56
CA LEU A 176 -9.23 -4.11 -6.76
C LEU A 176 -9.42 -3.91 -5.24
N GLY A 177 -9.90 -2.75 -4.80
CA GLY A 177 -10.06 -2.43 -3.39
C GLY A 177 -8.76 -2.08 -2.67
N ILE A 178 -7.76 -1.62 -3.41
CA ILE A 178 -6.47 -1.20 -2.86
C ILE A 178 -6.34 0.31 -3.05
N VAL A 179 -6.11 1.04 -1.97
CA VAL A 179 -6.03 2.51 -1.98
C VAL A 179 -4.91 2.97 -2.91
N PRO A 180 -5.21 3.75 -3.98
CA PRO A 180 -4.20 4.20 -4.92
C PRO A 180 -3.46 5.45 -4.46
N LYS A 181 -4.14 6.36 -3.77
CA LYS A 181 -3.62 7.65 -3.29
C LYS A 181 -4.45 8.23 -2.13
N ASN A 182 -4.03 9.36 -1.58
CA ASN A 182 -4.68 10.05 -0.46
C ASN A 182 -4.60 9.30 0.88
N LEU A 183 -3.54 8.52 1.08
CA LEU A 183 -3.30 7.76 2.32
C LEU A 183 -3.17 8.65 3.55
N ASN A 184 -2.77 9.91 3.38
CA ASN A 184 -2.72 10.91 4.46
C ASN A 184 -4.09 11.10 5.14
N LYS A 185 -5.20 10.91 4.42
CA LYS A 185 -6.56 10.98 4.97
C LYS A 185 -6.88 9.83 5.93
N LEU A 186 -6.10 8.76 5.91
CA LEU A 186 -6.27 7.60 6.78
C LEU A 186 -5.48 7.70 8.09
N GLN A 187 -4.48 8.57 8.16
CA GLN A 187 -3.57 8.68 9.30
C GLN A 187 -4.31 8.90 10.63
N ASN A 188 -3.95 8.11 11.65
CA ASN A 188 -4.53 8.11 12.99
C ASN A 188 -6.04 7.80 13.07
N LYS A 189 -6.74 7.51 11.97
CA LYS A 189 -8.19 7.28 11.96
C LYS A 189 -8.60 5.83 12.17
N LEU A 190 -7.75 4.86 11.73
CA LEU A 190 -8.05 3.44 11.79
C LEU A 190 -6.81 2.62 12.19
N PHE A 191 -7.03 1.39 12.63
CA PHE A 191 -5.94 0.46 12.92
C PHE A 191 -5.38 -0.16 11.64
N GLY A 192 -4.09 -0.53 11.62
CA GLY A 192 -3.48 -1.17 10.45
C GLY A 192 -4.22 -2.44 9.99
N ILE A 193 -4.77 -3.21 10.91
CA ILE A 193 -5.57 -4.40 10.58
C ILE A 193 -6.92 -4.04 9.92
N GLU A 194 -7.51 -2.88 10.21
CA GLU A 194 -8.72 -2.36 9.55
C GLU A 194 -8.42 -1.89 8.11
N CYS A 195 -7.13 -1.61 7.79
CA CYS A 195 -6.66 -1.34 6.43
C CYS A 195 -6.50 -2.60 5.57
N ASN A 196 -6.94 -3.76 6.06
CA ASN A 196 -6.80 -5.07 5.41
C ASN A 196 -5.33 -5.52 5.21
N TYR A 197 -4.41 -5.05 6.05
CA TYR A 197 -2.97 -5.35 5.86
C TYR A 197 -2.62 -6.81 6.13
N GLU A 198 -3.46 -7.57 6.78
CA GLU A 198 -3.28 -9.02 6.86
C GLU A 198 -3.43 -9.67 5.48
N GLU A 199 -4.52 -9.39 4.78
CA GLU A 199 -4.82 -9.95 3.46
C GLU A 199 -3.94 -9.37 2.36
N LEU A 200 -3.46 -8.13 2.55
CA LEU A 200 -2.51 -7.45 1.66
C LEU A 200 -1.04 -7.76 2.00
N ASN A 201 -0.78 -8.79 2.83
CA ASN A 201 0.57 -9.21 3.21
C ASN A 201 1.40 -8.10 3.89
N GLY A 202 0.76 -7.16 4.58
CA GLY A 202 1.41 -6.01 5.21
C GLY A 202 1.78 -6.20 6.68
N ILE A 203 1.34 -7.30 7.32
CA ILE A 203 1.59 -7.60 8.73
C ILE A 203 2.11 -9.04 8.87
N ASP A 204 3.20 -9.21 9.61
CA ASP A 204 3.66 -10.52 10.09
C ASP A 204 3.34 -10.67 11.57
N PHE A 205 2.32 -11.50 11.89
CA PHE A 205 1.93 -11.78 13.29
C PHE A 205 2.91 -12.69 14.05
N LYS A 206 3.88 -13.29 13.34
CA LYS A 206 4.87 -14.20 13.93
C LYS A 206 6.21 -13.53 14.21
N LYS A 207 6.42 -12.30 13.74
CA LYS A 207 7.64 -11.55 14.01
C LYS A 207 7.71 -11.09 15.47
N GLY A 208 8.90 -10.69 15.92
CA GLY A 208 9.12 -10.06 17.24
C GLY A 208 8.44 -8.69 17.39
N CYS A 209 8.72 -8.00 18.49
CA CYS A 209 8.12 -6.73 18.83
C CYS A 209 8.39 -5.63 17.79
N TYR A 210 7.40 -4.79 17.56
CA TYR A 210 7.50 -3.58 16.75
C TYR A 210 6.53 -2.50 17.27
N VAL A 211 6.73 -1.26 16.85
CA VAL A 211 5.90 -0.13 17.30
C VAL A 211 4.43 -0.33 16.90
N GLY A 212 3.53 -0.27 17.88
CA GLY A 212 2.06 -0.41 17.68
C GLY A 212 1.53 -1.84 17.56
N GLN A 213 2.37 -2.86 17.82
CA GLN A 213 2.00 -4.27 17.72
C GLN A 213 0.86 -4.67 18.67
N GLU A 214 0.85 -4.16 19.91
CA GLU A 214 -0.02 -4.65 20.99
C GLU A 214 -1.51 -4.64 20.59
N ASN A 215 -2.02 -3.52 20.12
CA ASN A 215 -3.41 -3.41 19.70
C ASN A 215 -3.72 -4.23 18.46
N THR A 216 -2.80 -4.31 17.50
CA THR A 216 -2.94 -5.15 16.30
C THR A 216 -3.06 -6.63 16.68
N ALA A 217 -2.17 -7.12 17.54
CA ALA A 217 -2.21 -8.49 18.05
C ALA A 217 -3.48 -8.77 18.87
N ARG A 218 -3.90 -7.84 19.73
CA ARG A 218 -5.11 -7.96 20.55
C ARG A 218 -6.38 -8.06 19.71
N ILE A 219 -6.51 -7.25 18.66
CA ILE A 219 -7.66 -7.31 17.75
C ILE A 219 -7.69 -8.65 17.04
N LYS A 220 -6.54 -9.13 16.53
CA LYS A 220 -6.42 -10.43 15.86
C LYS A 220 -6.76 -11.59 16.78
N LEU A 221 -6.14 -11.68 17.95
CA LEU A 221 -6.32 -12.79 18.91
C LEU A 221 -7.76 -12.90 19.44
N LYS A 222 -8.41 -11.75 19.62
CA LYS A 222 -9.81 -11.72 20.11
C LYS A 222 -10.84 -11.86 19.00
N ASN A 223 -10.41 -12.02 17.76
CA ASN A 223 -11.27 -12.01 16.56
C ASN A 223 -12.27 -10.83 16.54
N LYS A 224 -11.77 -9.64 16.94
CA LYS A 224 -12.59 -8.43 17.11
C LYS A 224 -12.52 -7.48 15.92
N LEU A 225 -12.04 -7.92 14.78
CA LEU A 225 -12.04 -7.10 13.57
C LEU A 225 -13.47 -6.97 13.06
N SER A 226 -14.13 -5.88 13.43
CA SER A 226 -15.52 -5.60 13.04
C SER A 226 -15.64 -4.60 11.89
N LYS A 227 -14.54 -3.90 11.57
CA LYS A 227 -14.53 -2.85 10.56
C LYS A 227 -13.44 -3.10 9.53
N ARG A 228 -13.73 -2.75 8.27
CA ARG A 228 -12.77 -2.85 7.16
C ARG A 228 -12.83 -1.61 6.28
N LEU A 229 -11.68 -1.21 5.78
CA LEU A 229 -11.55 -0.18 4.74
C LEU A 229 -11.97 -0.79 3.40
N LEU A 230 -13.08 -0.29 2.82
CA LEU A 230 -13.63 -0.79 1.56
C LEU A 230 -13.73 0.33 0.52
N PRO A 231 -13.56 0.01 -0.78
CA PRO A 231 -13.81 0.95 -1.85
C PRO A 231 -15.31 1.22 -1.98
N ILE A 232 -15.65 2.45 -2.29
CA ILE A 232 -17.02 2.88 -2.53
C ILE A 232 -17.14 3.55 -3.91
N ASN A 233 -18.26 3.33 -4.58
CA ASN A 233 -18.56 3.96 -5.85
C ASN A 233 -19.74 4.93 -5.67
N ILE A 234 -19.60 6.15 -6.19
CA ILE A 234 -20.67 7.14 -6.16
C ILE A 234 -21.65 6.81 -7.29
N VAL A 235 -22.90 6.54 -6.93
CA VAL A 235 -24.00 6.34 -7.90
C VAL A 235 -24.62 7.70 -8.23
N LYS A 236 -24.83 8.54 -7.21
CA LYS A 236 -25.41 9.89 -7.35
C LYS A 236 -24.97 10.78 -6.21
N GLY A 237 -24.81 12.08 -6.48
CA GLY A 237 -24.46 13.08 -5.48
C GLY A 237 -22.96 13.24 -5.27
N GLU A 238 -22.56 13.77 -4.12
CA GLU A 238 -21.17 14.04 -3.75
C GLU A 238 -20.89 13.52 -2.34
N LEU A 239 -19.65 13.04 -2.12
CA LEU A 239 -19.19 12.60 -0.82
C LEU A 239 -18.42 13.70 -0.09
N THR A 240 -18.52 13.67 1.24
CA THR A 240 -17.72 14.51 2.13
C THR A 240 -16.95 13.62 3.10
N GLU A 241 -15.65 13.90 3.31
CA GLU A 241 -14.84 13.21 4.29
C GLU A 241 -15.47 13.30 5.70
N GLY A 242 -15.53 12.15 6.37
CA GLY A 242 -16.10 12.06 7.71
C GLY A 242 -17.61 11.86 7.74
N GLU A 243 -18.30 11.86 6.62
CA GLU A 243 -19.74 11.61 6.51
C GLU A 243 -20.09 10.18 6.92
N SER A 244 -21.18 9.99 7.68
CA SER A 244 -21.68 8.66 8.03
C SER A 244 -22.39 8.03 6.84
N ILE A 245 -22.25 6.71 6.71
CA ILE A 245 -22.93 5.89 5.72
C ILE A 245 -24.02 5.08 6.39
N TYR A 246 -25.21 5.09 5.80
CA TYR A 246 -26.39 4.42 6.32
C TYR A 246 -26.89 3.35 5.35
N SER A 247 -27.40 2.26 5.91
CA SER A 247 -28.22 1.26 5.24
C SER A 247 -29.49 1.09 6.06
N ASN A 248 -30.67 1.31 5.44
CA ASN A 248 -31.97 1.26 6.12
C ASN A 248 -31.98 2.07 7.45
N GLU A 249 -31.49 3.31 7.42
CA GLU A 249 -31.38 4.23 8.55
C GLU A 249 -30.38 3.82 9.65
N ILE A 250 -29.71 2.67 9.52
CA ILE A 250 -28.67 2.20 10.44
C ILE A 250 -27.31 2.65 9.93
N GLU A 251 -26.50 3.26 10.82
CA GLU A 251 -25.13 3.66 10.49
C GLU A 251 -24.21 2.42 10.36
N VAL A 252 -23.75 2.16 9.13
CA VAL A 252 -22.90 1.02 8.79
C VAL A 252 -21.45 1.41 8.53
N GLY A 253 -21.12 2.69 8.47
CA GLY A 253 -19.73 3.10 8.21
C GLY A 253 -19.52 4.61 8.11
N LYS A 254 -18.31 4.99 7.71
CA LYS A 254 -17.88 6.39 7.60
C LYS A 254 -16.95 6.59 6.41
N VAL A 255 -17.18 7.64 5.62
CA VAL A 255 -16.32 8.05 4.50
C VAL A 255 -14.98 8.54 5.05
N LEU A 256 -13.87 7.99 4.55
CA LEU A 256 -12.51 8.41 4.95
C LEU A 256 -11.78 9.12 3.80
N ILE A 257 -11.97 8.65 2.58
CA ILE A 257 -11.48 9.30 1.36
C ILE A 257 -12.71 9.60 0.50
N ASP A 258 -12.95 10.87 0.21
CA ASP A 258 -14.19 11.36 -0.43
C ASP A 258 -14.04 11.64 -1.94
N LYS A 259 -12.81 11.89 -2.41
CA LYS A 259 -12.54 12.33 -3.79
C LYS A 259 -11.62 11.37 -4.54
N ASP A 260 -11.72 11.41 -5.85
CA ASP A 260 -11.00 10.60 -6.83
C ASP A 260 -11.34 9.10 -6.67
N TYR A 261 -10.71 8.40 -5.77
CA TYR A 261 -10.89 6.97 -5.52
C TYR A 261 -11.39 6.75 -4.10
N PRO A 262 -12.70 6.91 -3.83
CA PRO A 262 -13.22 7.01 -2.47
C PRO A 262 -13.20 5.67 -1.73
N PHE A 263 -12.91 5.76 -0.42
CA PHE A 263 -12.90 4.64 0.52
C PHE A 263 -13.63 5.00 1.80
N ALA A 264 -14.25 3.99 2.40
CA ALA A 264 -14.93 4.11 3.68
C ALA A 264 -14.51 3.01 4.67
N LEU A 265 -14.55 3.33 5.94
CA LEU A 265 -14.44 2.35 7.02
C LEU A 265 -15.83 1.80 7.32
N ILE A 266 -16.08 0.54 6.98
CA ILE A 266 -17.37 -0.12 7.04
C ILE A 266 -17.40 -1.14 8.18
N LYS A 267 -18.49 -1.19 8.93
CA LYS A 267 -18.82 -2.22 9.94
C LYS A 267 -19.19 -3.52 9.22
N TYR A 268 -18.20 -4.20 8.69
CA TYR A 268 -18.34 -5.28 7.71
C TYR A 268 -18.94 -6.58 8.32
N LEU A 269 -18.65 -6.86 9.58
CA LEU A 269 -19.18 -8.05 10.29
C LEU A 269 -20.45 -7.74 11.07
N ASP A 270 -21.05 -6.57 10.88
CA ASP A 270 -22.36 -6.24 11.45
C ASP A 270 -23.45 -6.97 10.66
N GLU A 271 -24.40 -7.59 11.38
CA GLU A 271 -25.54 -8.30 10.78
C GLU A 271 -26.41 -7.41 9.88
N ASN A 272 -26.34 -6.10 10.09
CA ASN A 272 -27.04 -5.10 9.29
C ASN A 272 -26.30 -4.75 7.97
N PHE A 273 -25.07 -5.25 7.78
CA PHE A 273 -24.32 -5.03 6.55
C PHE A 273 -24.61 -6.12 5.51
N ASN A 274 -25.22 -5.72 4.40
CA ASN A 274 -25.41 -6.56 3.23
C ASN A 274 -24.97 -5.79 1.97
N GLU A 275 -24.01 -6.31 1.22
CA GLU A 275 -23.46 -5.68 0.01
C GLU A 275 -24.54 -5.33 -1.05
N LYS A 276 -25.68 -5.99 -1.03
CA LYS A 276 -26.81 -5.74 -1.94
C LYS A 276 -27.77 -4.65 -1.42
N SER A 277 -27.51 -4.10 -0.25
CA SER A 277 -28.33 -3.04 0.32
C SER A 277 -28.10 -1.70 -0.40
N ASN A 278 -29.06 -0.82 -0.32
CA ASN A 278 -28.89 0.57 -0.73
C ASN A 278 -28.13 1.31 0.38
N PHE A 279 -26.99 1.90 -0.01
CA PHE A 279 -26.19 2.70 0.90
C PHE A 279 -26.32 4.19 0.55
N ASN A 280 -26.51 5.01 1.57
CA ASN A 280 -26.64 6.44 1.41
C ASN A 280 -25.78 7.18 2.44
N THR A 281 -25.27 8.33 2.04
CA THR A 281 -24.83 9.40 2.95
C THR A 281 -25.88 10.51 2.96
N LYS A 282 -25.61 11.60 3.64
CA LYS A 282 -26.51 12.77 3.61
C LYS A 282 -26.70 13.31 2.19
N ASN A 283 -25.66 13.26 1.34
CA ASN A 283 -25.60 13.94 0.06
C ASN A 283 -25.37 13.01 -1.14
N ALA A 284 -25.18 11.70 -0.92
CA ALA A 284 -24.88 10.76 -1.98
C ALA A 284 -25.56 9.40 -1.77
N SER A 285 -25.87 8.74 -2.92
CA SER A 285 -26.13 7.30 -2.98
C SER A 285 -24.89 6.60 -3.49
N ILE A 286 -24.51 5.48 -2.85
CA ILE A 286 -23.26 4.80 -3.10
C ILE A 286 -23.43 3.28 -3.17
N ASP A 287 -22.48 2.63 -3.86
CA ASP A 287 -22.30 1.19 -3.81
C ASP A 287 -21.03 0.86 -3.03
N ILE A 288 -21.08 -0.17 -2.20
CA ILE A 288 -19.93 -0.70 -1.47
C ILE A 288 -19.63 -2.09 -2.02
N LYS A 289 -18.40 -2.30 -2.49
CA LYS A 289 -17.98 -3.58 -3.02
C LYS A 289 -16.89 -4.19 -2.14
N LYS A 290 -17.13 -5.41 -1.67
CA LYS A 290 -16.10 -6.21 -1.03
C LYS A 290 -15.09 -6.69 -2.09
N PRO A 291 -13.80 -6.46 -1.92
CA PRO A 291 -12.77 -7.06 -2.76
C PRO A 291 -12.73 -8.59 -2.66
N ASP A 292 -12.51 -9.28 -3.77
CA ASP A 292 -12.52 -10.76 -3.85
C ASP A 292 -11.43 -11.41 -2.98
N TRP A 293 -10.34 -10.70 -2.68
CA TRP A 293 -9.25 -11.17 -1.84
C TRP A 293 -9.53 -11.09 -0.33
N ILE A 294 -10.59 -10.40 0.10
CA ILE A 294 -11.05 -10.42 1.50
C ILE A 294 -11.85 -11.71 1.72
N LYS A 295 -11.25 -12.65 2.43
CA LYS A 295 -11.93 -13.89 2.83
C LYS A 295 -13.01 -13.58 3.87
N SER A 296 -14.10 -14.34 3.80
CA SER A 296 -15.22 -14.26 4.75
C SER A 296 -14.80 -14.70 6.14
#